data_ee12b5c09c0008c41f4a8c7654db7029
#
_entry.id   ee12b5c09c0008c41f4a8c7654db7029
#
_cell.length_a   1.000
_cell.length_b   1.000
_cell.length_c   1.000
_cell.angle_alpha   90.00
_cell.angle_beta   90.00
_cell.angle_gamma   90.00
#
_symmetry.space_group_name_H-M   'P 1'
#
loop_
_entity.id
_entity.type
_entity.pdbx_description
1 polymer ?
#
loop_
_entity_poly.entity_id
_entity_poly.type
_entity_poly.pdbx_seq_one_letter_code
_entity_poly.pdbx_strand_id
1 'polypeptide(L)'
;MSKFTKSVTAMALALTAVAGSAQAEYPEKPVEFVVPWPPGDLEDVLTRMIAEDFSEAYGVPTAVVNKPGGGGGPFPGAIDVANAPADGYTIGSFIIAVPVVGPQIGIPELNPDPFVPLGNFLTYPFVIAAGADAPYDDMAGLAAHAMENDVALGHFGAPLVPTQVTFGLAKEMGFAYASDAAFDALDCNTLASGDVDVINTTLQLILPCLGDVKVLASIGSERISLTPDAPTVAELAPNLDVALWNGLFVHADTPQDVQNKIIAVAEQTMMSDRAQALAAETGALVYWQSAEDVKAQISIDIETLAGIETLLAE
;
A
#
# COMPACT_ATOMS: atom_id res chain seq x y z
N MET A 1 -4.65 -87.87 -41.29
CA MET A 1 -5.44 -87.43 -40.16
C MET A 1 -4.77 -86.19 -39.62
N SER A 2 -5.26 -84.98 -40.05
CA SER A 2 -4.66 -83.67 -39.75
C SER A 2 -5.42 -83.04 -38.63
N LYS A 3 -4.74 -82.69 -37.57
CA LYS A 3 -5.31 -81.90 -36.45
C LYS A 3 -5.09 -80.42 -36.72
N PHE A 4 -6.14 -79.68 -36.99
CA PHE A 4 -6.14 -78.18 -37.05
C PHE A 4 -6.15 -77.63 -35.63
N THR A 5 -5.10 -76.95 -35.28
CA THR A 5 -5.03 -76.14 -34.06
C THR A 5 -5.44 -74.73 -34.40
N LYS A 6 -6.54 -74.28 -33.83
CA LYS A 6 -7.00 -72.89 -33.94
C LYS A 6 -6.31 -72.01 -32.86
N SER A 7 -5.43 -71.14 -33.29
CA SER A 7 -4.89 -70.08 -32.42
C SER A 7 -5.90 -68.92 -32.31
N VAL A 8 -6.36 -68.68 -31.11
CA VAL A 8 -7.17 -67.52 -30.77
C VAL A 8 -6.23 -66.44 -30.26
N THR A 9 -6.00 -65.41 -31.06
CA THR A 9 -5.24 -64.23 -30.68
C THR A 9 -6.15 -63.29 -29.91
N ALA A 10 -6.00 -63.21 -28.60
CA ALA A 10 -6.69 -62.23 -27.74
C ALA A 10 -5.98 -60.89 -27.90
N MET A 11 -6.61 -59.93 -28.54
CA MET A 11 -6.19 -58.54 -28.65
C MET A 11 -6.66 -57.80 -27.38
N ALA A 12 -5.74 -57.59 -26.44
CA ALA A 12 -5.96 -56.78 -25.25
C ALA A 12 -5.91 -55.29 -25.65
N LEU A 13 -7.09 -54.63 -25.71
CA LEU A 13 -7.19 -53.16 -25.76
C LEU A 13 -6.73 -52.59 -24.41
N ALA A 14 -5.54 -52.05 -24.33
CA ALA A 14 -5.11 -51.21 -23.24
C ALA A 14 -5.80 -49.86 -23.37
N LEU A 15 -6.91 -49.63 -22.62
CA LEU A 15 -7.40 -48.29 -22.34
C LEU A 15 -6.38 -47.59 -21.44
N THR A 16 -5.53 -46.77 -21.99
CA THR A 16 -4.80 -45.75 -21.22
C THR A 16 -5.81 -44.68 -20.80
N ALA A 17 -6.31 -44.82 -19.58
CA ALA A 17 -6.98 -43.72 -18.92
C ALA A 17 -5.96 -42.59 -18.72
N VAL A 18 -6.02 -41.58 -19.55
CA VAL A 18 -5.41 -40.28 -19.26
C VAL A 18 -6.18 -39.73 -18.08
N ALA A 19 -5.72 -40.02 -16.88
CA ALA A 19 -6.13 -39.28 -15.70
C ALA A 19 -5.55 -37.88 -15.88
N GLY A 20 -6.30 -36.99 -16.55
CA GLY A 20 -6.09 -35.57 -16.40
C GLY A 20 -6.20 -35.29 -14.91
N SER A 21 -5.09 -34.87 -14.27
CA SER A 21 -5.15 -34.29 -12.96
C SER A 21 -6.16 -33.14 -13.05
N ALA A 22 -7.38 -33.35 -12.52
CA ALA A 22 -8.26 -32.24 -12.22
C ALA A 22 -7.47 -31.38 -11.24
N GLN A 23 -6.84 -30.32 -11.72
CA GLN A 23 -6.23 -29.34 -10.87
C GLN A 23 -7.37 -28.74 -10.07
N ALA A 24 -7.30 -28.90 -8.77
CA ALA A 24 -8.29 -28.37 -7.87
C ALA A 24 -8.54 -26.89 -8.21
N GLU A 25 -9.81 -26.51 -8.36
CA GLU A 25 -10.12 -25.16 -8.82
C GLU A 25 -9.90 -24.17 -7.68
N TYR A 26 -8.90 -23.29 -7.82
CA TYR A 26 -8.66 -22.21 -6.85
C TYR A 26 -9.90 -21.30 -6.74
N PRO A 27 -10.31 -20.87 -5.50
CA PRO A 27 -9.81 -21.32 -4.21
C PRO A 27 -10.64 -22.49 -3.64
N GLU A 28 -10.00 -23.45 -2.96
CA GLU A 28 -10.66 -24.58 -2.28
C GLU A 28 -10.45 -24.57 -0.75
N LYS A 29 -9.60 -23.70 -0.25
CA LYS A 29 -9.24 -23.55 1.17
C LYS A 29 -9.26 -22.07 1.57
N PRO A 30 -9.19 -21.75 2.87
CA PRO A 30 -9.15 -20.36 3.33
C PRO A 30 -8.05 -19.54 2.68
N VAL A 31 -8.36 -18.26 2.37
CA VAL A 31 -7.43 -17.28 1.80
C VAL A 31 -7.11 -16.21 2.85
N GLU A 32 -5.82 -15.89 3.00
CA GLU A 32 -5.32 -14.87 3.91
C GLU A 32 -4.90 -13.62 3.16
N PHE A 33 -5.37 -12.46 3.62
CA PHE A 33 -4.92 -11.14 3.18
C PHE A 33 -4.05 -10.55 4.30
N VAL A 34 -2.78 -10.33 4.01
CA VAL A 34 -1.82 -9.76 4.96
C VAL A 34 -1.78 -8.25 4.79
N VAL A 35 -2.12 -7.53 5.85
CA VAL A 35 -2.01 -6.07 5.95
C VAL A 35 -0.90 -5.74 6.93
N PRO A 36 0.24 -5.17 6.50
CA PRO A 36 1.37 -4.90 7.39
C PRO A 36 1.21 -3.60 8.22
N TRP A 37 -0.02 -3.23 8.53
CA TRP A 37 -0.39 -2.07 9.34
C TRP A 37 -1.45 -2.42 10.39
N PRO A 38 -1.68 -1.54 11.38
CA PRO A 38 -2.72 -1.73 12.39
C PRO A 38 -4.12 -1.88 11.79
N PRO A 39 -5.04 -2.58 12.48
CA PRO A 39 -6.43 -2.66 12.05
C PRO A 39 -7.12 -1.29 12.16
N GLY A 40 -7.95 -0.98 11.15
CA GLY A 40 -8.76 0.24 11.08
C GLY A 40 -8.17 1.34 10.20
N ASP A 41 -6.96 1.20 9.71
CA ASP A 41 -6.41 2.07 8.67
C ASP A 41 -7.11 1.85 7.33
N LEU A 42 -6.99 2.80 6.40
CA LEU A 42 -7.74 2.78 5.13
C LEU A 42 -7.53 1.50 4.32
N GLU A 43 -6.28 1.06 4.20
CA GLU A 43 -5.94 -0.18 3.49
C GLU A 43 -6.51 -1.41 4.19
N ASP A 44 -6.55 -1.43 5.52
CA ASP A 44 -7.16 -2.54 6.27
C ASP A 44 -8.65 -2.62 6.01
N VAL A 45 -9.36 -1.48 6.09
CA VAL A 45 -10.81 -1.42 5.85
C VAL A 45 -11.14 -1.84 4.41
N LEU A 46 -10.43 -1.32 3.41
CA LEU A 46 -10.64 -1.68 2.01
C LEU A 46 -10.26 -3.15 1.72
N THR A 47 -9.18 -3.64 2.31
CA THR A 47 -8.78 -5.05 2.18
C THR A 47 -9.82 -5.99 2.80
N ARG A 48 -10.46 -5.60 3.93
CA ARG A 48 -11.57 -6.37 4.50
C ARG A 48 -12.77 -6.42 3.58
N MET A 49 -13.10 -5.31 2.91
CA MET A 49 -14.17 -5.30 1.90
C MET A 49 -13.86 -6.28 0.76
N ILE A 50 -12.62 -6.29 0.25
CA ILE A 50 -12.19 -7.25 -0.78
C ILE A 50 -12.28 -8.69 -0.27
N ALA A 51 -11.80 -8.95 0.95
CA ALA A 51 -11.82 -10.28 1.55
C ALA A 51 -13.26 -10.81 1.76
N GLU A 52 -14.19 -9.95 2.20
CA GLU A 52 -15.61 -10.28 2.32
C GLU A 52 -16.22 -10.67 0.98
N ASP A 53 -16.05 -9.82 -0.05
CA ASP A 53 -16.58 -10.09 -1.39
C ASP A 53 -15.93 -11.33 -2.01
N PHE A 54 -14.65 -11.58 -1.74
CA PHE A 54 -13.95 -12.78 -2.19
C PHE A 54 -14.55 -14.04 -1.53
N SER A 55 -14.83 -13.98 -0.23
CA SER A 55 -15.49 -15.06 0.49
C SER A 55 -16.89 -15.33 -0.05
N GLU A 56 -17.66 -14.28 -0.36
CA GLU A 56 -18.98 -14.39 -0.95
C GLU A 56 -18.94 -14.98 -2.37
N ALA A 57 -18.03 -14.51 -3.20
CA ALA A 57 -17.91 -14.93 -4.60
C ALA A 57 -17.51 -16.41 -4.76
N TYR A 58 -16.65 -16.92 -3.88
CA TYR A 58 -16.07 -18.26 -4.01
C TYR A 58 -16.53 -19.25 -2.93
N GLY A 59 -17.24 -18.81 -1.90
CA GLY A 59 -17.74 -19.68 -0.84
C GLY A 59 -16.65 -20.26 0.07
N VAL A 60 -15.46 -19.64 0.12
CA VAL A 60 -14.35 -20.04 0.99
C VAL A 60 -14.13 -19.01 2.10
N PRO A 61 -13.70 -19.41 3.30
CA PRO A 61 -13.35 -18.46 4.34
C PRO A 61 -12.18 -17.57 3.92
N THR A 62 -12.24 -16.30 4.31
CA THR A 62 -11.13 -15.35 4.19
C THR A 62 -10.73 -14.81 5.55
N ALA A 63 -9.48 -14.42 5.69
CA ALA A 63 -8.99 -13.73 6.89
C ALA A 63 -8.14 -12.53 6.47
N VAL A 64 -8.35 -11.39 7.13
CA VAL A 64 -7.42 -10.26 7.06
C VAL A 64 -6.56 -10.28 8.30
N VAL A 65 -5.25 -10.44 8.11
CA VAL A 65 -4.26 -10.58 9.19
C VAL A 65 -3.37 -9.34 9.20
N ASN A 66 -3.50 -8.56 10.27
CA ASN A 66 -2.67 -7.38 10.46
C ASN A 66 -1.33 -7.79 11.05
N LYS A 67 -0.23 -7.40 10.38
CA LYS A 67 1.16 -7.68 10.79
C LYS A 67 1.98 -6.40 10.84
N PRO A 68 1.65 -5.47 11.74
CA PRO A 68 2.40 -4.23 11.87
C PRO A 68 3.82 -4.51 12.35
N GLY A 69 4.79 -3.85 11.73
CA GLY A 69 6.21 -4.01 12.07
C GLY A 69 6.70 -3.07 13.17
N GLY A 70 5.81 -2.26 13.76
CA GLY A 70 6.21 -1.19 14.68
C GLY A 70 7.22 -0.28 13.98
N GLY A 71 8.31 0.08 14.65
CA GLY A 71 9.40 0.87 14.04
C GLY A 71 10.08 0.24 12.83
N GLY A 72 9.74 -1.00 12.45
CA GLY A 72 10.21 -1.68 11.24
C GLY A 72 9.35 -1.43 10.00
N GLY A 73 8.28 -0.65 10.10
CA GLY A 73 7.38 -0.36 8.97
C GLY A 73 6.67 -1.62 8.43
N PRO A 74 6.36 -1.68 7.11
CA PRO A 74 5.58 -2.76 6.52
C PRO A 74 6.37 -4.06 6.24
N PHE A 75 7.67 -4.05 6.40
CA PHE A 75 8.55 -5.11 5.89
C PHE A 75 8.36 -6.48 6.57
N PRO A 76 8.13 -6.59 7.90
CA PRO A 76 7.86 -7.90 8.52
C PRO A 76 6.66 -8.63 7.91
N GLY A 77 5.55 -7.93 7.66
CA GLY A 77 4.39 -8.51 6.99
C GLY A 77 4.66 -8.87 5.53
N ALA A 78 5.45 -8.06 4.83
CA ALA A 78 5.86 -8.35 3.45
C ALA A 78 6.76 -9.59 3.37
N ILE A 79 7.69 -9.77 4.31
CA ILE A 79 8.54 -10.97 4.41
C ILE A 79 7.70 -12.23 4.60
N ASP A 80 6.63 -12.17 5.41
CA ASP A 80 5.75 -13.32 5.59
C ASP A 80 5.07 -13.73 4.27
N VAL A 81 4.65 -12.76 3.46
CA VAL A 81 4.07 -13.02 2.12
C VAL A 81 5.13 -13.54 1.15
N ALA A 82 6.35 -13.00 1.18
CA ALA A 82 7.46 -13.45 0.34
C ALA A 82 7.85 -14.92 0.60
N ASN A 83 7.73 -15.37 1.86
CA ASN A 83 8.00 -16.74 2.27
C ASN A 83 6.81 -17.69 2.10
N ALA A 84 5.63 -17.18 1.74
CA ALA A 84 4.45 -18.02 1.52
C ALA A 84 4.53 -18.79 0.20
N PRO A 85 3.79 -19.90 0.05
CA PRO A 85 3.69 -20.60 -1.23
C PRO A 85 3.10 -19.71 -2.32
N ALA A 86 3.61 -19.84 -3.56
CA ALA A 86 3.12 -19.12 -4.73
C ALA A 86 1.80 -19.72 -5.27
N ASP A 87 0.82 -19.96 -4.40
CA ASP A 87 -0.46 -20.62 -4.72
C ASP A 87 -1.67 -19.67 -4.64
N GLY A 88 -1.43 -18.38 -4.32
CA GLY A 88 -2.46 -17.35 -4.23
C GLY A 88 -3.29 -17.36 -2.94
N TYR A 89 -2.97 -18.22 -1.97
CA TYR A 89 -3.70 -18.27 -0.69
C TYR A 89 -3.16 -17.28 0.35
N THR A 90 -2.05 -16.62 0.05
CA THR A 90 -1.52 -15.50 0.84
C THR A 90 -1.35 -14.30 -0.08
N ILE A 91 -2.11 -13.25 0.17
CA ILE A 91 -2.20 -12.03 -0.63
C ILE A 91 -1.70 -10.89 0.24
N GLY A 92 -0.75 -10.11 -0.24
CA GLY A 92 -0.28 -8.91 0.43
C GLY A 92 -1.08 -7.68 0.03
N SER A 93 -1.49 -6.88 1.00
CA SER A 93 -2.01 -5.53 0.78
C SER A 93 -0.91 -4.54 1.16
N PHE A 94 -0.17 -4.04 0.17
CA PHE A 94 1.09 -3.35 0.39
C PHE A 94 1.06 -1.89 -0.04
N ILE A 95 1.62 -1.04 0.80
CA ILE A 95 1.94 0.34 0.46
C ILE A 95 3.14 0.41 -0.49
N ILE A 96 3.27 1.53 -1.19
CA ILE A 96 4.39 1.86 -2.08
C ILE A 96 5.77 1.47 -1.54
N ALA A 97 6.02 1.60 -0.23
CA ALA A 97 7.33 1.32 0.35
C ALA A 97 7.77 -0.15 0.18
N VAL A 98 6.83 -1.11 0.11
CA VAL A 98 7.20 -2.54 -0.02
C VAL A 98 7.89 -2.81 -1.35
N PRO A 99 7.29 -2.55 -2.52
CA PRO A 99 7.94 -2.85 -3.81
C PRO A 99 8.99 -1.82 -4.22
N VAL A 100 8.95 -0.59 -3.71
CA VAL A 100 9.87 0.47 -4.13
C VAL A 100 11.10 0.56 -3.23
N VAL A 101 10.92 0.51 -1.91
CA VAL A 101 12.00 0.63 -0.92
C VAL A 101 12.53 -0.72 -0.49
N GLY A 102 11.65 -1.71 -0.29
CA GLY A 102 11.99 -3.05 0.21
C GLY A 102 13.18 -3.71 -0.49
N PRO A 103 13.25 -3.73 -1.84
CA PRO A 103 14.39 -4.32 -2.55
C PRO A 103 15.73 -3.61 -2.32
N GLN A 104 15.73 -2.37 -1.80
CA GLN A 104 16.91 -1.51 -1.69
C GLN A 104 17.51 -1.49 -0.29
N ILE A 105 16.75 -1.86 0.75
CA ILE A 105 17.18 -1.73 2.15
C ILE A 105 17.93 -2.95 2.71
N GLY A 106 18.30 -3.90 1.84
CA GLY A 106 19.16 -5.04 2.21
C GLY A 106 18.46 -6.19 2.93
N ILE A 107 17.13 -6.28 2.83
CA ILE A 107 16.35 -7.44 3.31
C ILE A 107 16.45 -8.54 2.25
N PRO A 108 17.06 -9.72 2.57
CA PRO A 108 17.29 -10.76 1.57
C PRO A 108 16.01 -11.32 0.93
N GLU A 109 14.93 -11.40 1.70
CA GLU A 109 13.63 -11.93 1.25
C GLU A 109 12.91 -10.99 0.26
N LEU A 110 13.31 -9.70 0.22
CA LEU A 110 12.73 -8.69 -0.65
C LEU A 110 13.66 -8.30 -1.81
N ASN A 111 14.84 -8.90 -1.94
CA ASN A 111 15.79 -8.62 -3.00
C ASN A 111 16.34 -9.91 -3.66
N PRO A 112 16.00 -10.22 -4.93
CA PRO A 112 15.14 -9.40 -5.81
C PRO A 112 13.68 -9.35 -5.33
N ASP A 113 12.91 -8.37 -5.84
CA ASP A 113 11.47 -8.24 -5.51
C ASP A 113 10.75 -9.57 -5.81
N PRO A 114 10.17 -10.23 -4.79
CA PRO A 114 9.51 -11.52 -4.96
C PRO A 114 8.05 -11.40 -5.40
N PHE A 115 7.53 -10.18 -5.61
CA PHE A 115 6.11 -9.93 -5.80
C PHE A 115 5.75 -9.58 -7.26
N VAL A 116 4.49 -9.85 -7.59
CA VAL A 116 3.82 -9.28 -8.75
C VAL A 116 2.60 -8.49 -8.27
N PRO A 117 2.43 -7.24 -8.73
CA PRO A 117 1.22 -6.49 -8.42
C PRO A 117 0.01 -7.10 -9.13
N LEU A 118 -1.12 -7.11 -8.43
CA LEU A 118 -2.43 -7.42 -8.99
C LEU A 118 -3.15 -6.14 -9.43
N GLY A 119 -3.00 -5.07 -8.67
CA GLY A 119 -3.52 -3.75 -8.94
C GLY A 119 -3.40 -2.83 -7.73
N ASN A 120 -3.33 -1.51 -7.96
CA ASN A 120 -3.48 -0.51 -6.91
C ASN A 120 -4.95 -0.14 -6.75
N PHE A 121 -5.34 0.14 -5.52
CA PHE A 121 -6.74 0.41 -5.21
C PHE A 121 -6.97 1.64 -4.32
N LEU A 122 -5.91 2.22 -3.78
CA LEU A 122 -5.97 3.33 -2.85
C LEU A 122 -4.83 4.31 -3.10
N THR A 123 -5.12 5.61 -3.14
CA THR A 123 -4.16 6.68 -2.88
C THR A 123 -4.55 7.34 -1.56
N TYR A 124 -3.60 7.37 -0.64
CA TYR A 124 -3.81 7.92 0.70
C TYR A 124 -3.90 9.44 0.67
N PRO A 125 -4.79 10.03 1.47
CA PRO A 125 -4.87 11.47 1.65
C PRO A 125 -3.83 11.94 2.68
N PHE A 126 -2.54 11.80 2.40
CA PHE A 126 -1.49 12.27 3.30
C PHE A 126 -1.40 13.79 3.32
N VAL A 127 -1.19 14.33 4.52
CA VAL A 127 -1.07 15.75 4.78
C VAL A 127 0.10 16.07 5.72
N ILE A 128 0.60 17.29 5.60
CA ILE A 128 1.47 17.94 6.57
C ILE A 128 0.56 18.90 7.34
N ALA A 129 0.44 18.69 8.65
CA ALA A 129 -0.52 19.43 9.49
C ALA A 129 0.11 19.90 10.79
N ALA A 130 -0.44 21.00 11.31
CA ALA A 130 -0.07 21.59 12.60
C ALA A 130 -1.31 21.91 13.44
N GLY A 131 -1.15 22.12 14.72
CA GLY A 131 -2.25 22.56 15.59
C GLY A 131 -2.77 23.96 15.22
N ALA A 132 -4.04 24.25 15.58
CA ALA A 132 -4.67 25.55 15.28
C ALA A 132 -3.90 26.75 15.86
N ASP A 133 -3.20 26.54 16.98
CA ASP A 133 -2.43 27.58 17.67
C ASP A 133 -1.02 27.80 17.06
N ALA A 134 -0.63 27.00 16.04
CA ALA A 134 0.65 27.18 15.37
C ALA A 134 0.80 28.61 14.83
N PRO A 135 1.97 29.25 14.95
CA PRO A 135 2.18 30.64 14.54
C PRO A 135 2.30 30.86 13.02
N TYR A 136 1.94 29.87 12.23
CA TYR A 136 1.96 29.86 10.77
C TYR A 136 0.68 29.21 10.23
N ASP A 137 0.27 29.58 9.02
CA ASP A 137 -0.97 29.13 8.38
C ASP A 137 -0.74 28.32 7.09
N ASP A 138 0.49 28.28 6.59
CA ASP A 138 0.91 27.59 5.37
C ASP A 138 2.36 27.12 5.44
N MET A 139 2.83 26.42 4.42
CA MET A 139 4.22 25.94 4.34
C MET A 139 5.25 27.06 4.28
N ALA A 140 4.91 28.22 3.68
CA ALA A 140 5.83 29.35 3.62
C ALA A 140 5.99 30.01 5.01
N GLY A 141 4.89 30.13 5.76
CA GLY A 141 4.92 30.59 7.16
C GLY A 141 5.69 29.62 8.07
N LEU A 142 5.49 28.30 7.89
CA LEU A 142 6.27 27.27 8.60
C LEU A 142 7.76 27.41 8.29
N ALA A 143 8.15 27.54 7.01
CA ALA A 143 9.54 27.71 6.63
C ALA A 143 10.16 28.96 7.26
N ALA A 144 9.46 30.10 7.23
CA ALA A 144 9.95 31.33 7.86
C ALA A 144 10.10 31.19 9.39
N HIS A 145 9.15 30.50 10.05
CA HIS A 145 9.19 30.25 11.49
C HIS A 145 10.35 29.32 11.88
N ALA A 146 10.58 28.25 11.12
CA ALA A 146 11.61 27.25 11.38
C ALA A 146 13.04 27.78 11.18
N MET A 147 13.21 28.91 10.48
CA MET A 147 14.52 29.57 10.37
C MET A 147 14.96 30.26 11.68
N GLU A 148 14.03 30.56 12.58
CA GLU A 148 14.27 31.29 13.83
C GLU A 148 13.94 30.48 15.07
N ASN A 149 13.19 29.37 14.92
CA ASN A 149 12.67 28.55 16.01
C ASN A 149 12.89 27.07 15.72
N ASP A 150 13.04 26.29 16.78
CA ASP A 150 13.03 24.84 16.69
C ASP A 150 11.62 24.35 16.35
N VAL A 151 11.49 23.46 15.36
CA VAL A 151 10.23 22.81 14.97
C VAL A 151 10.44 21.31 14.95
N ALA A 152 9.60 20.57 15.68
CA ALA A 152 9.63 19.13 15.77
C ALA A 152 8.60 18.50 14.82
N LEU A 153 9.03 17.47 14.04
CA LEU A 153 8.17 16.71 13.13
C LEU A 153 7.81 15.34 13.71
N GLY A 154 6.51 15.02 13.76
CA GLY A 154 6.02 13.66 13.97
C GLY A 154 5.76 12.95 12.63
N HIS A 155 6.19 11.67 12.52
CA HIS A 155 6.03 10.86 11.31
C HIS A 155 5.90 9.37 11.65
N PHE A 156 5.48 8.52 10.68
CA PHE A 156 5.36 7.07 10.87
C PHE A 156 6.69 6.31 10.75
N GLY A 157 7.76 6.96 10.35
CA GLY A 157 9.10 6.37 10.21
C GLY A 157 9.93 7.13 9.19
N ALA A 158 11.18 7.46 9.53
CA ALA A 158 12.06 8.26 8.69
C ALA A 158 12.31 7.68 7.28
N PRO A 159 12.42 6.34 7.07
CA PRO A 159 12.64 5.79 5.72
C PRO A 159 11.35 5.69 4.88
N LEU A 160 10.18 6.01 5.43
CA LEU A 160 8.93 5.93 4.68
C LEU A 160 8.78 7.09 3.70
N VAL A 161 8.17 6.80 2.56
CA VAL A 161 8.01 7.75 1.45
C VAL A 161 7.40 9.09 1.87
N PRO A 162 6.27 9.15 2.63
CA PRO A 162 5.70 10.42 3.03
C PRO A 162 6.65 11.27 3.88
N THR A 163 7.47 10.64 4.72
CA THR A 163 8.46 11.31 5.55
C THR A 163 9.61 11.87 4.70
N GLN A 164 10.11 11.09 3.75
CA GLN A 164 11.16 11.53 2.82
C GLN A 164 10.69 12.72 1.97
N VAL A 165 9.45 12.68 1.48
CA VAL A 165 8.84 13.81 0.76
C VAL A 165 8.72 15.04 1.66
N THR A 166 8.33 14.87 2.93
CA THR A 166 8.22 15.97 3.89
C THR A 166 9.58 16.61 4.20
N PHE A 167 10.62 15.82 4.38
CA PHE A 167 11.98 16.33 4.54
C PHE A 167 12.50 17.01 3.25
N GLY A 168 12.22 16.40 2.09
CA GLY A 168 12.56 16.98 0.79
C GLY A 168 11.92 18.35 0.60
N LEU A 169 10.63 18.50 0.93
CA LEU A 169 9.92 19.77 0.85
C LEU A 169 10.53 20.82 1.79
N ALA A 170 10.85 20.45 3.03
CA ALA A 170 11.52 21.36 3.97
C ALA A 170 12.84 21.88 3.39
N LYS A 171 13.64 21.00 2.80
CA LYS A 171 14.90 21.35 2.16
C LYS A 171 14.73 22.25 0.95
N GLU A 172 13.79 21.96 0.05
CA GLU A 172 13.44 22.80 -1.11
C GLU A 172 12.97 24.20 -0.67
N MET A 173 12.30 24.29 0.47
CA MET A 173 11.85 25.56 1.05
C MET A 173 12.92 26.25 1.92
N GLY A 174 14.12 25.68 2.05
CA GLY A 174 15.27 26.29 2.69
C GLY A 174 15.28 26.19 4.22
N PHE A 175 14.56 25.22 4.81
CA PHE A 175 14.60 24.95 6.25
C PHE A 175 14.83 23.47 6.56
N ALA A 176 15.02 23.16 7.83
CA ALA A 176 15.05 21.79 8.34
C ALA A 176 14.26 21.73 9.66
N TYR A 177 13.64 20.61 9.92
CA TYR A 177 13.09 20.33 11.25
C TYR A 177 14.24 20.16 12.25
N ALA A 178 14.12 20.78 13.43
CA ALA A 178 15.13 20.71 14.49
C ALA A 178 15.23 19.31 15.11
N SER A 179 14.12 18.61 15.14
CA SER A 179 14.02 17.21 15.59
C SER A 179 12.86 16.50 14.88
N ASP A 180 12.92 15.18 14.86
CA ASP A 180 11.86 14.34 14.37
C ASP A 180 11.65 13.11 15.27
N ALA A 181 10.45 12.56 15.27
CA ALA A 181 10.10 11.34 16.01
C ALA A 181 9.12 10.47 15.26
N ALA A 182 9.34 9.15 15.34
CA ALA A 182 8.43 8.15 14.78
C ALA A 182 7.35 7.78 15.80
N PHE A 183 6.11 7.71 15.34
CA PHE A 183 4.93 7.34 16.12
C PHE A 183 4.18 6.18 15.45
N ASP A 184 3.53 5.34 16.26
CA ASP A 184 2.64 4.29 15.77
C ASP A 184 1.27 4.85 15.34
N ALA A 185 0.87 6.02 15.87
CA ALA A 185 -0.32 6.76 15.48
C ALA A 185 -0.02 8.27 15.49
N LEU A 186 -0.48 8.97 14.48
CA LEU A 186 -0.34 10.42 14.32
C LEU A 186 -1.73 11.03 14.15
N ASP A 187 -2.43 11.15 15.25
CA ASP A 187 -3.82 11.58 15.32
C ASP A 187 -3.98 12.95 16.02
N CYS A 188 -5.22 13.31 16.31
CA CYS A 188 -5.55 14.52 17.03
C CYS A 188 -4.83 14.66 18.39
N ASN A 189 -4.61 13.54 19.09
CA ASN A 189 -3.97 13.56 20.41
C ASN A 189 -2.47 13.87 20.27
N THR A 190 -1.82 13.41 19.21
CA THR A 190 -0.40 13.69 18.96
C THR A 190 -0.14 15.18 18.81
N LEU A 191 -0.98 15.90 18.06
CA LEU A 191 -0.89 17.37 17.95
C LEU A 191 -1.24 18.06 19.26
N ALA A 192 -2.28 17.57 19.98
CA ALA A 192 -2.73 18.16 21.22
C ALA A 192 -1.76 17.95 22.39
N SER A 193 -0.89 16.92 22.34
CA SER A 193 0.11 16.65 23.39
C SER A 193 1.22 17.71 23.43
N GLY A 194 1.53 18.33 22.29
CA GLY A 194 2.66 19.25 22.15
C GLY A 194 4.02 18.57 22.12
N ASP A 195 4.07 17.23 21.90
CA ASP A 195 5.33 16.50 21.75
C ASP A 195 6.00 16.80 20.40
N VAL A 196 5.20 17.23 19.41
CA VAL A 196 5.63 17.67 18.09
C VAL A 196 4.79 18.88 17.64
N ASP A 197 5.37 19.73 16.80
CA ASP A 197 4.75 20.94 16.26
C ASP A 197 4.01 20.71 14.96
N VAL A 198 4.53 19.78 14.16
CA VAL A 198 4.02 19.39 12.83
C VAL A 198 3.94 17.87 12.76
N ILE A 199 2.92 17.35 12.11
CA ILE A 199 2.80 15.93 11.81
C ILE A 199 2.68 15.68 10.30
N ASN A 200 3.25 14.59 9.85
CA ASN A 200 3.01 14.01 8.54
C ASN A 200 2.11 12.78 8.74
N THR A 201 0.83 12.90 8.37
CA THR A 201 -0.20 11.88 8.68
C THR A 201 -1.22 11.73 7.56
N THR A 202 -2.08 10.71 7.66
CA THR A 202 -3.27 10.61 6.80
C THR A 202 -4.39 11.49 7.34
N LEU A 203 -5.11 12.18 6.45
CA LEU A 203 -6.21 13.06 6.81
C LEU A 203 -7.28 12.35 7.67
N GLN A 204 -7.53 11.06 7.39
CA GLN A 204 -8.47 10.23 8.15
C GLN A 204 -8.21 10.28 9.66
N LEU A 205 -6.95 10.25 10.09
CA LEU A 205 -6.59 10.20 11.52
C LEU A 205 -6.85 11.53 12.25
N ILE A 206 -6.94 12.63 11.51
CA ILE A 206 -7.18 13.97 12.06
C ILE A 206 -8.54 14.54 11.69
N LEU A 207 -9.39 13.80 10.95
CA LEU A 207 -10.77 14.23 10.66
C LEU A 207 -11.58 14.60 11.91
N PRO A 208 -11.48 13.85 13.04
CA PRO A 208 -12.23 14.21 14.24
C PRO A 208 -11.91 15.60 14.82
N CYS A 209 -10.72 16.13 14.54
CA CYS A 209 -10.27 17.45 14.98
C CYS A 209 -9.91 18.39 13.82
N LEU A 210 -10.42 18.15 12.62
CA LEU A 210 -10.05 18.93 11.43
C LEU A 210 -10.30 20.44 11.60
N GLY A 211 -11.27 20.83 12.44
CA GLY A 211 -11.52 22.23 12.78
C GLY A 211 -10.48 22.87 13.72
N ASP A 212 -9.65 22.05 14.36
CA ASP A 212 -8.64 22.45 15.35
C ASP A 212 -7.22 22.20 14.83
N VAL A 213 -7.06 21.99 13.52
CA VAL A 213 -5.77 21.78 12.87
C VAL A 213 -5.65 22.64 11.60
N LYS A 214 -4.43 22.95 11.23
CA LYS A 214 -4.06 23.61 9.97
C LYS A 214 -3.42 22.59 9.07
N VAL A 215 -4.05 22.28 7.95
CA VAL A 215 -3.47 21.46 6.90
C VAL A 215 -2.61 22.36 6.02
N LEU A 216 -1.29 22.21 6.12
CA LEU A 216 -0.31 23.08 5.46
C LEU A 216 -0.03 22.69 4.02
N ALA A 217 -0.04 21.37 3.74
CA ALA A 217 0.08 20.81 2.40
C ALA A 217 -0.50 19.39 2.37
N SER A 218 -0.89 18.92 1.17
CA SER A 218 -1.18 17.51 0.91
C SER A 218 -0.05 16.86 0.08
N ILE A 219 0.22 15.57 0.29
CA ILE A 219 1.21 14.82 -0.49
C ILE A 219 0.50 14.12 -1.64
N GLY A 220 0.89 14.43 -2.86
CA GLY A 220 0.31 13.92 -4.10
C GLY A 220 0.16 15.00 -5.15
N SER A 221 -0.32 14.59 -6.33
CA SER A 221 -0.49 15.47 -7.50
C SER A 221 -1.79 16.31 -7.46
N GLU A 222 -2.79 15.82 -6.71
CA GLU A 222 -4.12 16.44 -6.64
C GLU A 222 -4.46 16.87 -5.22
N ARG A 223 -5.16 18.00 -5.08
CA ARG A 223 -5.64 18.49 -3.78
C ARG A 223 -6.72 17.57 -3.24
N ILE A 224 -6.68 17.35 -1.93
CA ILE A 224 -7.69 16.55 -1.25
C ILE A 224 -9.01 17.33 -1.18
N SER A 225 -10.12 16.71 -1.58
CA SER A 225 -11.44 17.36 -1.67
C SER A 225 -11.94 17.92 -0.34
N LEU A 226 -11.55 17.32 0.78
CA LEU A 226 -11.92 17.77 2.13
C LEU A 226 -11.07 18.95 2.62
N THR A 227 -9.91 19.19 2.01
CA THR A 227 -8.99 20.30 2.33
C THR A 227 -8.54 21.03 1.07
N PRO A 228 -9.48 21.60 0.26
CA PRO A 228 -9.18 22.12 -1.08
C PRO A 228 -8.28 23.36 -1.08
N ASP A 229 -8.17 24.04 0.05
CA ASP A 229 -7.32 25.22 0.20
C ASP A 229 -5.85 24.88 0.44
N ALA A 230 -5.54 23.67 0.93
CA ALA A 230 -4.16 23.22 1.12
C ALA A 230 -3.52 22.89 -0.24
N PRO A 231 -2.37 23.48 -0.58
CA PRO A 231 -1.65 23.16 -1.81
C PRO A 231 -1.10 21.73 -1.73
N THR A 232 -0.84 21.13 -2.91
CA THR A 232 -0.10 19.87 -2.95
C THR A 232 1.40 20.11 -2.82
N VAL A 233 2.14 19.09 -2.38
CA VAL A 233 3.61 19.11 -2.44
C VAL A 233 4.07 19.29 -3.89
N ALA A 234 3.41 18.67 -4.86
CA ALA A 234 3.71 18.83 -6.28
C ALA A 234 3.54 20.28 -6.78
N GLU A 235 2.58 21.05 -6.25
CA GLU A 235 2.44 22.49 -6.55
C GLU A 235 3.58 23.30 -5.95
N LEU A 236 4.12 22.91 -4.78
CA LEU A 236 5.20 23.62 -4.08
C LEU A 236 6.58 23.22 -4.59
N ALA A 237 6.80 21.96 -4.88
CA ALA A 237 8.06 21.37 -5.34
C ALA A 237 7.76 20.21 -6.32
N PRO A 238 7.69 20.48 -7.64
CA PRO A 238 7.28 19.48 -8.63
C PRO A 238 8.17 18.22 -8.71
N ASN A 239 9.42 18.30 -8.29
CA ASN A 239 10.35 17.17 -8.21
C ASN A 239 10.06 16.22 -7.05
N LEU A 240 9.10 16.54 -6.18
CA LEU A 240 8.65 15.72 -5.05
C LEU A 240 7.24 15.14 -5.29
N ASP A 241 6.78 15.10 -6.54
CA ASP A 241 5.48 14.54 -6.88
C ASP A 241 5.50 13.02 -6.80
N VAL A 242 4.96 12.49 -5.71
CA VAL A 242 4.82 11.05 -5.45
C VAL A 242 3.41 10.76 -4.95
N ALA A 243 2.72 9.83 -5.61
CA ALA A 243 1.47 9.30 -5.10
C ALA A 243 1.73 8.24 -4.02
N LEU A 244 1.10 8.39 -2.87
CA LEU A 244 1.20 7.43 -1.77
C LEU A 244 0.08 6.40 -1.90
N TRP A 245 0.35 5.27 -2.53
CA TRP A 245 -0.65 4.28 -2.90
C TRP A 245 -0.52 2.97 -2.12
N ASN A 246 -1.59 2.18 -2.14
CA ASN A 246 -1.64 0.79 -1.69
C ASN A 246 -2.22 -0.10 -2.80
N GLY A 247 -1.70 -1.32 -2.89
CA GLY A 247 -2.14 -2.31 -3.87
C GLY A 247 -2.15 -3.72 -3.33
N LEU A 248 -2.78 -4.63 -4.09
CA LEU A 248 -2.69 -6.06 -3.84
C LEU A 248 -1.52 -6.67 -4.60
N PHE A 249 -0.82 -7.56 -3.91
CA PHE A 249 0.35 -8.27 -4.40
C PHE A 249 0.28 -9.76 -4.06
N VAL A 250 0.86 -10.58 -4.92
CA VAL A 250 1.08 -12.00 -4.65
C VAL A 250 2.52 -12.36 -4.99
N HIS A 251 2.98 -13.55 -4.59
CA HIS A 251 4.28 -14.06 -5.01
C HIS A 251 4.36 -14.13 -6.55
N ALA A 252 5.50 -13.76 -7.12
CA ALA A 252 5.68 -13.63 -8.58
C ALA A 252 5.37 -14.91 -9.37
N ASP A 253 5.57 -16.08 -8.76
CA ASP A 253 5.30 -17.39 -9.37
C ASP A 253 3.82 -17.84 -9.24
N THR A 254 2.92 -17.00 -8.70
CA THR A 254 1.49 -17.31 -8.59
C THR A 254 0.86 -17.47 -9.98
N PRO A 255 0.13 -18.56 -10.26
CA PRO A 255 -0.50 -18.81 -11.56
C PRO A 255 -1.41 -17.68 -12.01
N GLN A 256 -1.42 -17.36 -13.31
CA GLN A 256 -2.17 -16.22 -13.86
C GLN A 256 -3.70 -16.36 -13.70
N ASP A 257 -4.23 -17.56 -13.75
CA ASP A 257 -5.65 -17.82 -13.53
C ASP A 257 -6.07 -17.55 -12.09
N VAL A 258 -5.19 -17.81 -11.13
CA VAL A 258 -5.36 -17.44 -9.72
C VAL A 258 -5.35 -15.92 -9.55
N GLN A 259 -4.34 -15.25 -10.13
CA GLN A 259 -4.25 -13.78 -10.12
C GLN A 259 -5.53 -13.15 -10.69
N ASN A 260 -6.03 -13.63 -11.82
CA ASN A 260 -7.23 -13.11 -12.49
C ASN A 260 -8.49 -13.21 -11.60
N LYS A 261 -8.61 -14.29 -10.81
CA LYS A 261 -9.75 -14.46 -9.88
C LYS A 261 -9.71 -13.45 -8.74
N ILE A 262 -8.53 -13.15 -8.21
CA ILE A 262 -8.35 -12.14 -7.15
C ILE A 262 -8.63 -10.74 -7.70
N ILE A 263 -8.06 -10.42 -8.86
CA ILE A 263 -8.24 -9.13 -9.56
C ILE A 263 -9.74 -8.85 -9.80
N ALA A 264 -10.48 -9.82 -10.34
CA ALA A 264 -11.88 -9.63 -10.70
C ALA A 264 -12.75 -9.22 -9.50
N VAL A 265 -12.50 -9.80 -8.32
CA VAL A 265 -13.22 -9.44 -7.10
C VAL A 265 -12.76 -8.08 -6.58
N ALA A 266 -11.44 -7.86 -6.50
CA ALA A 266 -10.90 -6.62 -5.96
C ALA A 266 -11.33 -5.40 -6.77
N GLU A 267 -11.27 -5.46 -8.10
CA GLU A 267 -11.74 -4.40 -8.98
C GLU A 267 -13.23 -4.10 -8.77
N GLN A 268 -14.08 -5.14 -8.72
CA GLN A 268 -15.51 -4.97 -8.47
C GLN A 268 -15.78 -4.36 -7.09
N THR A 269 -15.05 -4.78 -6.06
CA THR A 269 -15.18 -4.25 -4.70
C THR A 269 -14.85 -2.77 -4.65
N MET A 270 -13.75 -2.35 -5.28
CA MET A 270 -13.32 -0.95 -5.28
C MET A 270 -14.28 -0.02 -6.02
N MET A 271 -14.99 -0.54 -7.01
CA MET A 271 -16.03 0.21 -7.74
C MET A 271 -17.39 0.21 -7.03
N SER A 272 -17.53 -0.45 -5.88
CA SER A 272 -18.78 -0.54 -5.13
C SER A 272 -19.12 0.78 -4.41
N ASP A 273 -20.42 1.02 -4.19
CA ASP A 273 -20.92 2.20 -3.47
C ASP A 273 -20.28 2.33 -2.07
N ARG A 274 -20.04 1.21 -1.36
CA ARG A 274 -19.45 1.23 -0.01
C ARG A 274 -17.99 1.68 -0.02
N ALA A 275 -17.20 1.25 -1.01
CA ALA A 275 -15.81 1.67 -1.14
C ALA A 275 -15.71 3.15 -1.56
N GLN A 276 -16.58 3.59 -2.48
CA GLN A 276 -16.65 4.98 -2.91
C GLN A 276 -17.19 5.93 -1.82
N ALA A 277 -18.09 5.46 -0.94
CA ALA A 277 -18.53 6.21 0.22
C ALA A 277 -17.36 6.45 1.20
N LEU A 278 -16.55 5.43 1.49
CA LEU A 278 -15.35 5.57 2.31
C LEU A 278 -14.37 6.60 1.72
N ALA A 279 -14.17 6.58 0.39
CA ALA A 279 -13.34 7.57 -0.30
C ALA A 279 -13.84 8.99 -0.05
N ALA A 280 -15.14 9.22 -0.22
CA ALA A 280 -15.75 10.53 -0.01
C ALA A 280 -15.67 10.99 1.45
N GLU A 281 -15.81 10.09 2.41
CA GLU A 281 -15.74 10.37 3.85
C GLU A 281 -14.34 10.72 4.32
N THR A 282 -13.31 10.14 3.71
CA THR A 282 -11.92 10.23 4.17
C THR A 282 -11.03 11.14 3.33
N GLY A 283 -11.49 11.53 2.13
CA GLY A 283 -10.70 12.27 1.15
C GLY A 283 -9.67 11.41 0.41
N ALA A 284 -9.70 10.09 0.61
CA ALA A 284 -8.87 9.15 -0.13
C ALA A 284 -9.35 9.00 -1.59
N LEU A 285 -8.46 8.58 -2.48
CA LEU A 285 -8.86 8.13 -3.81
C LEU A 285 -8.94 6.59 -3.80
N VAL A 286 -10.13 6.07 -4.06
CA VAL A 286 -10.39 4.63 -4.18
C VAL A 286 -10.73 4.31 -5.63
N TYR A 287 -9.96 3.43 -6.24
CA TYR A 287 -10.02 3.11 -7.67
C TYR A 287 -9.47 1.71 -7.92
N TRP A 288 -9.36 1.32 -9.18
CA TRP A 288 -8.59 0.14 -9.59
C TRP A 288 -7.63 0.52 -10.71
N GLN A 289 -6.33 0.34 -10.47
CA GLN A 289 -5.28 0.51 -11.47
C GLN A 289 -4.74 -0.87 -11.85
N SER A 290 -4.59 -1.13 -13.15
CA SER A 290 -4.17 -2.43 -13.64
C SER A 290 -2.75 -2.82 -13.20
N ALA A 291 -2.46 -4.12 -13.16
CA ALA A 291 -1.12 -4.63 -12.84
C ALA A 291 -0.02 -4.09 -13.78
N GLU A 292 -0.34 -3.81 -15.04
CA GLU A 292 0.60 -3.23 -16.01
C GLU A 292 0.93 -1.78 -15.65
N ASP A 293 -0.09 -0.98 -15.35
CA ASP A 293 0.07 0.41 -14.95
C ASP A 293 0.81 0.53 -13.62
N VAL A 294 0.54 -0.39 -12.66
CA VAL A 294 1.25 -0.43 -11.36
C VAL A 294 2.74 -0.71 -11.56
N LYS A 295 3.12 -1.63 -12.45
CA LYS A 295 4.53 -1.89 -12.77
C LYS A 295 5.22 -0.66 -13.35
N ALA A 296 4.53 0.08 -14.22
CA ALA A 296 5.04 1.33 -14.75
C ALA A 296 5.20 2.38 -13.65
N GLN A 297 4.20 2.50 -12.77
CA GLN A 297 4.23 3.41 -11.62
C GLN A 297 5.38 3.10 -10.67
N ILE A 298 5.60 1.84 -10.29
CA ILE A 298 6.73 1.42 -9.44
C ILE A 298 8.07 1.90 -10.02
N SER A 299 8.25 1.79 -11.35
CA SER A 299 9.48 2.24 -11.99
C SER A 299 9.68 3.74 -11.90
N ILE A 300 8.61 4.53 -12.07
CA ILE A 300 8.63 5.99 -11.91
C ILE A 300 8.93 6.36 -10.45
N ASP A 301 8.28 5.69 -9.51
CA ASP A 301 8.43 5.96 -8.08
C ASP A 301 9.87 5.68 -7.60
N ILE A 302 10.51 4.60 -8.10
CA ILE A 302 11.92 4.30 -7.81
C ILE A 302 12.83 5.45 -8.27
N GLU A 303 12.62 5.97 -9.48
CA GLU A 303 13.41 7.08 -10.02
C GLU A 303 13.19 8.38 -9.20
N THR A 304 11.93 8.67 -8.86
CA THR A 304 11.58 9.86 -8.08
C THR A 304 12.18 9.80 -6.67
N LEU A 305 12.07 8.64 -5.99
CA LEU A 305 12.66 8.47 -4.66
C LEU A 305 14.18 8.55 -4.66
N ALA A 306 14.85 8.01 -5.67
CA ALA A 306 16.30 8.17 -5.83
C ALA A 306 16.69 9.66 -5.99
N GLY A 307 15.85 10.46 -6.65
CA GLY A 307 16.01 11.92 -6.72
C GLY A 307 15.86 12.59 -5.35
N ILE A 308 14.84 12.17 -4.56
CA ILE A 308 14.62 12.69 -3.20
C ILE A 308 15.78 12.32 -2.28
N GLU A 309 16.27 11.08 -2.32
CA GLU A 309 17.44 10.65 -1.55
C GLU A 309 18.69 11.48 -1.89
N THR A 310 18.90 11.75 -3.18
CA THR A 310 20.00 12.62 -3.64
C THR A 310 19.85 14.03 -3.09
N LEU A 311 18.65 14.60 -3.19
CA LEU A 311 18.33 15.90 -2.62
C LEU A 311 18.65 15.94 -1.12
N LEU A 312 18.24 14.94 -0.34
CA LEU A 312 18.42 14.88 1.10
C LEU A 312 19.89 14.66 1.52
N ALA A 313 20.73 14.08 0.65
CA ALA A 313 22.16 13.86 0.90
C ALA A 313 23.03 15.12 0.69
N GLU A 314 22.57 16.12 -0.06
CA GLU A 314 23.25 17.42 -0.27
C GLU A 314 23.19 18.32 0.97
#